data_4a6772489ade84ff19efb0a6b9854e1b
#
_entry.id   4a6772489ade84ff19efb0a6b9854e1b
#
_cell.length_a   1.000
_cell.length_b   1.000
_cell.length_c   1.000
_cell.angle_alpha   90.00
_cell.angle_beta   90.00
_cell.angle_gamma   90.00
#
_symmetry.space_group_name_H-M   'P 1'
#
loop_
_entity.id
_entity.type
_entity.pdbx_description
1 polymer ?
#
loop_
_entity_poly.entity_id
_entity_poly.type
_entity_poly.pdbx_seq_one_letter_code
_entity_poly.pdbx_strand_id
1 'polypeptide(L)'
;MSDDSSTTAAQREVLAGMGEFVRENLSLLAPVDKAWQPADFLPDLAAPDWRERLAAFREPAGQLSDEVLVVLVGDMVTEEALPGYAVALNVIAEDYTGAGDAPWARWLRGWTAEENRHGDLLNAYLRLTGRVDMRAVERTVHHLIGRGFEARAYPDLYGGLVYTAFQERATRVSHDNVGRLAAAQGDGALAAICRRIAGDEARHEAFYTRCMGAVMAQDPEGGVTTFGTMLRKVIAMPGRLMFDGRDPDLFDHFSAVAQRLGVYTVGDYAGIVRHLVGAWGVAALPVSGKAARVQEFLCRHAERIDAQAEKAADRLAAEPRVPFSWIHGRVA
;
A
#
# COMPACT_ATOMS: atom_id res chain seq x y z
N MET A 1 -3.01 14.57 28.93
CA MET A 1 -2.62 13.15 29.11
C MET A 1 -3.77 12.25 29.56
N SER A 2 -4.79 12.71 30.30
CA SER A 2 -5.92 11.87 30.77
C SER A 2 -6.98 11.56 29.71
N ASP A 3 -7.14 12.39 28.68
CA ASP A 3 -8.17 12.23 27.64
C ASP A 3 -7.77 11.14 26.60
N ASP A 4 -6.49 11.01 26.34
CA ASP A 4 -5.92 10.09 25.31
C ASP A 4 -6.01 8.61 25.76
N SER A 5 -5.81 8.33 27.05
CA SER A 5 -5.87 6.96 27.58
C SER A 5 -7.30 6.42 27.68
N SER A 6 -8.29 7.27 27.94
CA SER A 6 -9.71 6.87 28.02
C SER A 6 -10.27 6.59 26.62
N THR A 7 -9.91 7.38 25.61
CA THR A 7 -10.29 7.17 24.22
C THR A 7 -9.74 5.85 23.70
N THR A 8 -8.45 5.56 23.92
CA THR A 8 -7.83 4.30 23.51
C THR A 8 -8.48 3.08 24.19
N ALA A 9 -8.89 3.19 25.46
CA ALA A 9 -9.59 2.10 26.16
C ALA A 9 -10.97 1.82 25.56
N ALA A 10 -11.75 2.85 25.23
CA ALA A 10 -13.05 2.69 24.56
C ALA A 10 -12.90 2.07 23.15
N GLN A 11 -11.93 2.52 22.38
CA GLN A 11 -11.64 1.94 21.07
C GLN A 11 -11.24 0.46 21.16
N ARG A 12 -10.44 0.09 22.17
CA ARG A 12 -10.06 -1.30 22.42
C ARG A 12 -11.28 -2.17 22.72
N GLU A 13 -12.24 -1.67 23.49
CA GLU A 13 -13.49 -2.40 23.79
C GLU A 13 -14.30 -2.65 22.51
N VAL A 14 -14.46 -1.65 21.64
CA VAL A 14 -15.15 -1.81 20.35
C VAL A 14 -14.42 -2.85 19.49
N LEU A 15 -13.09 -2.76 19.33
CA LEU A 15 -12.32 -3.70 18.52
C LEU A 15 -12.35 -5.13 19.09
N ALA A 16 -12.33 -5.29 20.41
CA ALA A 16 -12.47 -6.59 21.07
C ALA A 16 -13.85 -7.20 20.81
N GLY A 17 -14.92 -6.38 20.81
CA GLY A 17 -16.29 -6.79 20.49
C GLY A 17 -16.48 -7.24 19.04
N MET A 18 -15.56 -6.89 18.13
CA MET A 18 -15.65 -7.25 16.71
C MET A 18 -15.13 -8.65 16.38
N GLY A 19 -14.74 -9.46 17.35
CA GLY A 19 -14.10 -10.76 17.11
C GLY A 19 -14.88 -11.69 16.17
N GLU A 20 -16.21 -11.78 16.31
CA GLU A 20 -17.05 -12.59 15.42
C GLU A 20 -17.09 -12.02 14.00
N PHE A 21 -17.28 -10.71 13.87
CA PHE A 21 -17.25 -10.02 12.59
C PHE A 21 -15.93 -10.25 11.85
N VAL A 22 -14.81 -10.17 12.54
CA VAL A 22 -13.48 -10.45 11.95
C VAL A 22 -13.37 -11.90 11.53
N ARG A 23 -13.87 -12.85 12.34
CA ARG A 23 -13.87 -14.29 12.00
C ARG A 23 -14.63 -14.58 10.72
N GLU A 24 -15.79 -14.00 10.52
CA GLU A 24 -16.59 -14.14 9.29
C GLU A 24 -15.85 -13.60 8.06
N ASN A 25 -15.06 -12.54 8.23
CA ASN A 25 -14.28 -11.92 7.17
C ASN A 25 -12.90 -12.55 6.93
N LEU A 26 -12.47 -13.55 7.72
CA LEU A 26 -11.24 -14.32 7.43
C LEU A 26 -11.30 -15.03 6.06
N SER A 27 -12.48 -15.24 5.51
CA SER A 27 -12.67 -15.79 4.16
C SER A 27 -12.15 -14.88 3.03
N LEU A 28 -11.79 -13.64 3.33
CA LEU A 28 -11.09 -12.74 2.40
C LEU A 28 -9.60 -13.10 2.22
N LEU A 29 -8.99 -13.84 3.14
CA LEU A 29 -7.68 -14.44 2.91
C LEU A 29 -7.79 -15.63 1.94
N ALA A 30 -6.79 -15.80 1.09
CA ALA A 30 -6.72 -16.97 0.24
C ALA A 30 -6.50 -18.23 1.10
N PRO A 31 -7.26 -19.32 0.87
CA PRO A 31 -6.94 -20.61 1.48
C PRO A 31 -5.51 -21.04 1.11
N VAL A 32 -4.75 -21.53 2.06
CA VAL A 32 -3.34 -21.90 1.86
C VAL A 32 -3.14 -22.81 0.64
N ASP A 33 -4.02 -23.80 0.46
CA ASP A 33 -3.95 -24.76 -0.65
C ASP A 33 -4.27 -24.13 -2.02
N LYS A 34 -4.80 -22.90 -2.06
CA LYS A 34 -5.19 -22.18 -3.27
C LYS A 34 -4.39 -20.89 -3.45
N ALA A 35 -3.56 -20.56 -2.47
CA ALA A 35 -2.73 -19.38 -2.53
C ALA A 35 -1.65 -19.55 -3.61
N TRP A 36 -1.58 -18.58 -4.51
CA TRP A 36 -0.53 -18.54 -5.51
C TRP A 36 0.85 -18.34 -4.85
N GLN A 37 1.90 -18.75 -5.55
CA GLN A 37 3.27 -18.59 -5.12
C GLN A 37 4.08 -17.87 -6.20
N PRO A 38 5.19 -17.18 -5.86
CA PRO A 38 6.06 -16.53 -6.84
C PRO A 38 6.49 -17.46 -7.99
N ALA A 39 6.72 -18.72 -7.70
CA ALA A 39 7.11 -19.74 -8.69
C ALA A 39 6.06 -19.95 -9.79
N ASP A 40 4.78 -19.60 -9.57
CA ASP A 40 3.72 -19.75 -10.57
C ASP A 40 3.86 -18.72 -11.71
N PHE A 41 4.66 -17.66 -11.53
CA PHE A 41 4.85 -16.56 -12.46
C PHE A 41 6.27 -16.48 -13.04
N LEU A 42 7.20 -17.24 -12.50
CA LEU A 42 8.63 -17.16 -12.83
C LEU A 42 9.07 -18.38 -13.64
N PRO A 43 10.12 -18.25 -14.46
CA PRO A 43 10.67 -19.40 -15.18
C PRO A 43 11.25 -20.42 -14.21
N ASP A 44 10.93 -21.70 -14.41
CA ASP A 44 11.55 -22.79 -13.67
C ASP A 44 13.03 -22.94 -14.06
N LEU A 45 13.92 -22.53 -13.16
CA LEU A 45 15.37 -22.60 -13.36
C LEU A 45 15.94 -24.03 -13.13
N ALA A 46 15.13 -24.97 -12.66
CA ALA A 46 15.51 -26.38 -12.56
C ALA A 46 15.16 -27.18 -13.83
N ALA A 47 14.35 -26.62 -14.73
CA ALA A 47 14.00 -27.28 -15.98
C ALA A 47 15.21 -27.46 -16.91
N PRO A 48 15.27 -28.55 -17.72
CA PRO A 48 16.38 -28.76 -18.66
C PRO A 48 16.59 -27.60 -19.66
N ASP A 49 15.52 -26.91 -20.04
CA ASP A 49 15.47 -25.78 -20.97
C ASP A 49 15.43 -24.43 -20.24
N TRP A 50 15.95 -24.36 -19.02
CA TRP A 50 15.87 -23.14 -18.19
C TRP A 50 16.48 -21.88 -18.86
N ARG A 51 17.53 -22.08 -19.69
CA ARG A 51 18.19 -20.93 -20.36
C ARG A 51 17.26 -20.29 -21.38
N GLU A 52 16.57 -21.11 -22.16
CA GLU A 52 15.60 -20.67 -23.16
C GLU A 52 14.39 -20.00 -22.49
N ARG A 53 13.88 -20.59 -21.41
CA ARG A 53 12.79 -20.02 -20.60
C ARG A 53 13.18 -18.66 -20.00
N LEU A 54 14.38 -18.57 -19.44
CA LEU A 54 14.88 -17.31 -18.88
C LEU A 54 15.11 -16.26 -19.97
N ALA A 55 15.61 -16.63 -21.14
CA ALA A 55 15.76 -15.72 -22.25
C ALA A 55 14.41 -15.18 -22.73
N ALA A 56 13.43 -16.04 -22.91
CA ALA A 56 12.07 -15.66 -23.28
C ALA A 56 11.38 -14.77 -22.24
N PHE A 57 11.66 -14.98 -20.95
CA PHE A 57 11.17 -14.14 -19.87
C PHE A 57 11.81 -12.73 -19.86
N ARG A 58 13.08 -12.64 -20.23
CA ARG A 58 13.85 -11.39 -20.29
C ARG A 58 13.56 -10.53 -21.51
N GLU A 59 13.20 -11.12 -22.62
CA GLU A 59 13.03 -10.42 -23.89
C GLU A 59 12.00 -9.29 -23.80
N PRO A 60 10.75 -9.53 -23.32
CA PRO A 60 9.76 -8.47 -23.15
C PRO A 60 10.20 -7.41 -22.13
N ALA A 61 10.80 -7.83 -21.03
CA ALA A 61 11.31 -6.91 -20.00
C ALA A 61 12.39 -5.96 -20.55
N GLY A 62 13.07 -6.36 -21.62
CA GLY A 62 14.01 -5.53 -22.37
C GLY A 62 13.39 -4.28 -22.99
N GLN A 63 12.09 -4.28 -23.24
CA GLN A 63 11.34 -3.17 -23.85
C GLN A 63 10.80 -2.15 -22.85
N LEU A 64 10.80 -2.48 -21.55
CA LEU A 64 10.31 -1.57 -20.52
C LEU A 64 11.17 -0.30 -20.47
N SER A 65 10.51 0.85 -20.41
CA SER A 65 11.17 2.14 -20.23
C SER A 65 11.82 2.28 -18.84
N ASP A 66 12.81 3.13 -18.72
CA ASP A 66 13.49 3.39 -17.45
C ASP A 66 12.52 3.97 -16.40
N GLU A 67 11.57 4.79 -16.82
CA GLU A 67 10.52 5.30 -15.91
C GLU A 67 9.65 4.19 -15.33
N VAL A 68 9.24 3.20 -16.14
CA VAL A 68 8.47 2.05 -15.65
C VAL A 68 9.32 1.21 -14.69
N LEU A 69 10.61 1.03 -14.96
CA LEU A 69 11.51 0.32 -14.05
C LEU A 69 11.68 1.05 -12.71
N VAL A 70 11.78 2.39 -12.73
CA VAL A 70 11.85 3.19 -11.49
C VAL A 70 10.59 3.01 -10.65
N VAL A 71 9.41 3.07 -11.27
CA VAL A 71 8.14 2.91 -10.53
C VAL A 71 8.02 1.50 -9.98
N LEU A 72 8.35 0.48 -10.78
CA LEU A 72 8.32 -0.91 -10.34
C LEU A 72 9.27 -1.18 -9.15
N VAL A 73 10.46 -0.57 -9.17
CA VAL A 73 11.39 -0.66 -8.03
C VAL A 73 10.80 0.02 -6.80
N GLY A 74 10.20 1.20 -6.95
CA GLY A 74 9.57 1.91 -5.83
C GLY A 74 8.40 1.13 -5.22
N ASP A 75 7.56 0.49 -6.05
CA ASP A 75 6.49 -0.39 -5.59
C ASP A 75 7.09 -1.57 -4.80
N MET A 76 8.08 -2.27 -5.36
CA MET A 76 8.74 -3.38 -4.69
C MET A 76 9.40 -2.97 -3.35
N VAL A 77 10.07 -1.81 -3.30
CA VAL A 77 10.66 -1.27 -2.06
C VAL A 77 9.57 -0.97 -1.02
N THR A 78 8.38 -0.53 -1.46
CA THR A 78 7.24 -0.28 -0.58
C THR A 78 6.69 -1.59 -0.01
N GLU A 79 6.55 -2.64 -0.82
CA GLU A 79 6.13 -3.98 -0.38
C GLU A 79 7.12 -4.59 0.64
N GLU A 80 8.41 -4.44 0.40
CA GLU A 80 9.47 -4.91 1.31
C GLU A 80 9.52 -4.14 2.65
N ALA A 81 8.77 -3.04 2.81
CA ALA A 81 8.62 -2.33 4.09
C ALA A 81 7.71 -3.08 5.10
N LEU A 82 7.18 -4.25 4.74
CA LEU A 82 6.29 -5.09 5.54
C LEU A 82 6.70 -5.23 7.03
N PRO A 83 7.96 -5.43 7.43
CA PRO A 83 8.33 -5.51 8.84
C PRO A 83 7.90 -4.28 9.65
N GLY A 84 7.90 -3.10 9.04
CA GLY A 84 7.52 -1.84 9.69
C GLY A 84 6.01 -1.72 9.89
N TYR A 85 5.23 -1.89 8.84
CA TYR A 85 3.79 -1.67 8.92
C TYR A 85 3.03 -2.86 9.56
N ALA A 86 3.55 -4.08 9.49
CA ALA A 86 2.99 -5.21 10.22
C ALA A 86 3.03 -4.98 11.75
N VAL A 87 4.11 -4.40 12.27
CA VAL A 87 4.21 -4.04 13.69
C VAL A 87 3.16 -2.98 14.07
N ALA A 88 2.95 -1.99 13.20
CA ALA A 88 1.95 -0.94 13.45
C ALA A 88 0.52 -1.51 13.58
N LEU A 89 0.18 -2.56 12.83
CA LEU A 89 -1.13 -3.22 12.90
C LEU A 89 -1.24 -4.21 14.08
N ASN A 90 -0.14 -4.69 14.63
CA ASN A 90 -0.17 -5.60 15.78
C ASN A 90 -0.75 -4.94 17.05
N VAL A 91 -0.84 -3.62 17.11
CA VAL A 91 -1.53 -2.92 18.20
C VAL A 91 -3.04 -3.26 18.27
N ILE A 92 -3.63 -3.70 17.15
CA ILE A 92 -5.02 -4.16 17.06
C ILE A 92 -5.12 -5.64 17.39
N ALA A 93 -4.20 -6.45 16.87
CA ALA A 93 -4.17 -7.89 17.06
C ALA A 93 -3.71 -8.29 18.48
N GLU A 94 -2.87 -7.48 19.10
CA GLU A 94 -2.25 -7.71 20.42
C GLU A 94 -1.62 -9.12 20.53
N ASP A 95 -1.10 -9.64 19.42
CA ASP A 95 -0.44 -10.95 19.40
C ASP A 95 1.05 -10.81 19.72
N TYR A 96 1.41 -11.01 21.00
CA TYR A 96 2.79 -10.95 21.46
C TYR A 96 3.54 -12.29 21.31
N THR A 97 2.85 -13.32 20.85
CA THR A 97 3.41 -14.68 20.70
C THR A 97 3.69 -15.05 19.25
N GLY A 98 3.06 -14.38 18.30
CA GLY A 98 3.04 -14.77 16.89
C GLY A 98 2.19 -16.01 16.59
N ALA A 99 1.50 -16.57 17.60
CA ALA A 99 0.72 -17.81 17.50
C ALA A 99 -0.70 -17.67 18.10
N GLY A 100 -1.14 -16.48 18.41
CA GLY A 100 -2.49 -16.21 18.97
C GLY A 100 -3.60 -16.67 18.03
N ASP A 101 -4.69 -17.20 18.60
CA ASP A 101 -5.86 -17.70 17.86
C ASP A 101 -7.00 -16.66 17.75
N ALA A 102 -6.83 -15.49 18.34
CA ALA A 102 -7.78 -14.40 18.19
C ALA A 102 -8.00 -14.07 16.70
N PRO A 103 -9.22 -13.74 16.27
CA PRO A 103 -9.49 -13.48 14.85
C PRO A 103 -8.58 -12.40 14.23
N TRP A 104 -8.31 -11.32 14.97
CA TRP A 104 -7.38 -10.28 14.53
C TRP A 104 -5.94 -10.81 14.32
N ALA A 105 -5.44 -11.65 15.24
CA ALA A 105 -4.12 -12.26 15.11
C ALA A 105 -4.06 -13.22 13.91
N ARG A 106 -5.12 -13.99 13.68
CA ARG A 106 -5.23 -14.88 12.51
C ARG A 106 -5.27 -14.09 11.21
N TRP A 107 -6.03 -13.00 11.17
CA TRP A 107 -6.04 -12.10 10.01
C TRP A 107 -4.66 -11.54 9.75
N LEU A 108 -4.02 -10.93 10.76
CA LEU A 108 -2.73 -10.29 10.59
C LEU A 108 -1.66 -11.27 10.06
N ARG A 109 -1.59 -12.48 10.57
CA ARG A 109 -0.65 -13.49 10.06
C ARG A 109 -0.95 -13.90 8.62
N GLY A 110 -2.22 -14.12 8.28
CA GLY A 110 -2.61 -14.48 6.92
C GLY A 110 -2.33 -13.36 5.93
N TRP A 111 -2.72 -12.14 6.27
CA TRP A 111 -2.46 -10.94 5.49
C TRP A 111 -0.95 -10.71 5.30
N THR A 112 -0.15 -10.75 6.36
CA THR A 112 1.32 -10.61 6.27
C THR A 112 1.96 -11.66 5.36
N ALA A 113 1.42 -12.90 5.35
CA ALA A 113 1.91 -13.94 4.45
C ALA A 113 1.53 -13.68 2.99
N GLU A 114 0.41 -12.99 2.72
CA GLU A 114 0.03 -12.57 1.37
C GLU A 114 0.89 -11.39 0.91
N GLU A 115 1.07 -10.36 1.74
CA GLU A 115 1.94 -9.20 1.48
C GLU A 115 3.39 -9.59 1.20
N ASN A 116 3.93 -10.52 1.99
CA ASN A 116 5.31 -10.99 1.79
C ASN A 116 5.52 -11.57 0.37
N ARG A 117 4.50 -12.22 -0.21
CA ARG A 117 4.60 -12.74 -1.58
C ARG A 117 4.63 -11.65 -2.64
N HIS A 118 4.03 -10.48 -2.39
CA HIS A 118 4.06 -9.34 -3.31
C HIS A 118 5.50 -8.85 -3.48
N GLY A 119 6.16 -8.52 -2.38
CA GLY A 119 7.55 -8.10 -2.37
C GLY A 119 8.49 -9.15 -2.97
N ASP A 120 8.35 -10.42 -2.55
CA ASP A 120 9.17 -11.54 -3.03
C ASP A 120 9.05 -11.74 -4.56
N LEU A 121 7.82 -11.73 -5.10
CA LEU A 121 7.58 -11.88 -6.53
C LEU A 121 8.16 -10.73 -7.35
N LEU A 122 7.95 -9.48 -6.93
CA LEU A 122 8.48 -8.30 -7.61
C LEU A 122 10.01 -8.27 -7.56
N ASN A 123 10.60 -8.61 -6.41
CA ASN A 123 12.05 -8.72 -6.23
C ASN A 123 12.64 -9.80 -7.16
N ALA A 124 12.03 -10.98 -7.20
CA ALA A 124 12.47 -12.07 -8.07
C ALA A 124 12.34 -11.69 -9.56
N TYR A 125 11.25 -11.03 -9.97
CA TYR A 125 11.10 -10.50 -11.32
C TYR A 125 12.23 -9.54 -11.69
N LEU A 126 12.53 -8.55 -10.84
CA LEU A 126 13.61 -7.58 -11.08
C LEU A 126 14.98 -8.25 -11.19
N ARG A 127 15.26 -9.24 -10.32
CA ARG A 127 16.52 -10.03 -10.37
C ARG A 127 16.65 -10.82 -11.66
N LEU A 128 15.60 -11.54 -12.05
CA LEU A 128 15.63 -12.42 -13.19
C LEU A 128 15.72 -11.65 -14.51
N THR A 129 15.06 -10.51 -14.60
CA THR A 129 15.13 -9.66 -15.81
C THR A 129 16.47 -8.95 -15.97
N GLY A 130 17.15 -8.61 -14.85
CA GLY A 130 18.50 -8.03 -14.88
C GLY A 130 18.55 -6.60 -15.42
N ARG A 131 17.44 -5.84 -15.34
CA ARG A 131 17.34 -4.48 -15.87
C ARG A 131 17.74 -3.40 -14.88
N VAL A 132 17.87 -3.74 -13.59
CA VAL A 132 18.15 -2.80 -12.50
C VAL A 132 19.40 -3.19 -11.70
N ASP A 133 19.99 -2.23 -11.02
CA ASP A 133 21.07 -2.47 -10.07
C ASP A 133 20.50 -2.98 -8.74
N MET A 134 20.38 -4.29 -8.60
CA MET A 134 19.83 -4.91 -7.39
C MET A 134 20.59 -4.54 -6.12
N ARG A 135 21.89 -4.20 -6.19
CA ARG A 135 22.66 -3.76 -5.01
C ARG A 135 22.16 -2.40 -4.51
N ALA A 136 21.83 -1.49 -5.44
CA ALA A 136 21.25 -0.19 -5.09
C ALA A 136 19.83 -0.37 -4.55
N VAL A 137 19.03 -1.24 -5.16
CA VAL A 137 17.68 -1.59 -4.73
C VAL A 137 17.67 -2.18 -3.31
N GLU A 138 18.47 -3.21 -3.06
CA GLU A 138 18.59 -3.86 -1.75
C GLU A 138 19.06 -2.88 -0.66
N ARG A 139 19.97 -1.98 -1.00
CA ARG A 139 20.42 -0.93 -0.08
C ARG A 139 19.29 -0.01 0.27
N THR A 140 18.42 0.33 -0.69
CA THR A 140 17.24 1.17 -0.45
C THR A 140 16.28 0.49 0.50
N VAL A 141 15.97 -0.79 0.31
CA VAL A 141 15.15 -1.60 1.22
C VAL A 141 15.73 -1.58 2.65
N HIS A 142 17.03 -1.84 2.78
CA HIS A 142 17.69 -1.83 4.10
C HIS A 142 17.64 -0.48 4.80
N HIS A 143 17.84 0.62 4.06
CA HIS A 143 17.70 1.96 4.62
C HIS A 143 16.25 2.24 5.04
N LEU A 144 15.26 1.82 4.25
CA LEU A 144 13.86 2.03 4.56
C LEU A 144 13.46 1.29 5.85
N ILE A 145 13.79 -0.01 5.95
CA ILE A 145 13.54 -0.81 7.16
C ILE A 145 14.27 -0.23 8.37
N GLY A 146 15.55 0.15 8.20
CA GLY A 146 16.36 0.71 9.29
C GLY A 146 15.89 2.07 9.78
N ARG A 147 15.19 2.86 8.97
CA ARG A 147 14.57 4.13 9.37
C ARG A 147 13.25 3.94 10.11
N GLY A 148 12.67 2.75 10.01
CA GLY A 148 11.37 2.44 10.57
C GLY A 148 10.22 3.07 9.81
N PHE A 149 9.02 2.76 10.23
CA PHE A 149 7.80 3.27 9.65
C PHE A 149 6.80 3.61 10.76
N GLU A 150 6.15 4.76 10.64
CA GLU A 150 5.08 5.18 11.52
C GLU A 150 3.90 5.69 10.68
N ALA A 151 2.77 4.98 10.77
CA ALA A 151 1.51 5.36 10.13
C ALA A 151 0.89 6.64 10.72
N ARG A 152 1.47 7.19 11.80
CA ARG A 152 0.94 8.30 12.62
C ARG A 152 -0.46 8.05 13.17
N ALA A 153 -0.81 6.77 13.32
CA ALA A 153 -2.09 6.34 13.87
C ALA A 153 -2.08 6.31 15.39
N TYR A 154 -1.02 5.77 16.00
CA TYR A 154 -0.92 5.64 17.47
C TYR A 154 -1.05 6.99 18.20
N PRO A 155 -1.76 7.07 19.34
CA PRO A 155 -2.38 5.97 20.09
C PRO A 155 -3.81 5.61 19.61
N ASP A 156 -4.33 6.18 18.55
CA ASP A 156 -5.66 5.94 18.02
C ASP A 156 -5.71 4.59 17.26
N LEU A 157 -6.39 3.60 17.86
CA LEU A 157 -6.43 2.23 17.30
C LEU A 157 -7.20 2.15 15.98
N TYR A 158 -8.23 2.99 15.79
CA TYR A 158 -8.97 3.06 14.53
C TYR A 158 -8.11 3.63 13.40
N GLY A 159 -7.10 4.43 13.75
CA GLY A 159 -6.14 5.00 12.80
C GLY A 159 -5.43 3.94 11.97
N GLY A 160 -5.13 2.78 12.56
CA GLY A 160 -4.56 1.64 11.84
C GLY A 160 -5.49 1.11 10.76
N LEU A 161 -6.80 0.97 11.04
CA LEU A 161 -7.80 0.53 10.08
C LEU A 161 -7.98 1.53 8.94
N VAL A 162 -8.05 2.83 9.25
CA VAL A 162 -8.14 3.90 8.25
C VAL A 162 -6.91 3.91 7.36
N TYR A 163 -5.71 3.83 7.98
CA TYR A 163 -4.44 3.80 7.26
C TYR A 163 -4.41 2.66 6.26
N THR A 164 -4.68 1.43 6.71
CA THR A 164 -4.55 0.25 5.87
C THR A 164 -5.64 0.21 4.80
N ALA A 165 -6.91 0.53 5.12
CA ALA A 165 -7.96 0.64 4.09
C ALA A 165 -7.58 1.62 2.96
N PHE A 166 -6.88 2.70 3.30
CA PHE A 166 -6.37 3.66 2.32
C PHE A 166 -5.23 3.08 1.49
N GLN A 167 -4.23 2.47 2.15
CA GLN A 167 -3.03 1.95 1.49
C GLN A 167 -3.32 0.77 0.57
N GLU A 168 -4.13 -0.19 0.98
CA GLU A 168 -4.53 -1.33 0.14
C GLU A 168 -5.16 -0.87 -1.18
N ARG A 169 -5.97 0.18 -1.12
CA ARG A 169 -6.50 0.76 -2.35
C ARG A 169 -5.45 1.52 -3.16
N ALA A 170 -4.51 2.19 -2.50
CA ALA A 170 -3.43 2.91 -3.17
C ALA A 170 -2.48 1.95 -3.89
N THR A 171 -2.05 0.86 -3.24
CA THR A 171 -1.21 -0.18 -3.82
C THR A 171 -1.93 -0.91 -4.95
N ARG A 172 -3.20 -1.26 -4.78
CA ARG A 172 -4.03 -1.79 -5.86
C ARG A 172 -4.02 -0.88 -7.09
N VAL A 173 -4.24 0.43 -6.93
CA VAL A 173 -4.23 1.40 -8.04
C VAL A 173 -2.86 1.43 -8.70
N SER A 174 -1.78 1.45 -7.93
CA SER A 174 -0.41 1.44 -8.43
C SER A 174 -0.13 0.20 -9.26
N HIS A 175 -0.39 -0.98 -8.72
CA HIS A 175 -0.17 -2.25 -9.42
C HIS A 175 -1.02 -2.39 -10.68
N ASP A 176 -2.31 -2.02 -10.66
CA ASP A 176 -3.16 -2.02 -11.84
C ASP A 176 -2.60 -1.11 -12.95
N ASN A 177 -2.06 0.06 -12.60
CA ASN A 177 -1.49 1.02 -13.54
C ASN A 177 -0.14 0.54 -14.08
N VAL A 178 0.76 0.03 -13.24
CA VAL A 178 2.03 -0.58 -13.67
C VAL A 178 1.76 -1.76 -14.60
N GLY A 179 0.79 -2.62 -14.27
CA GLY A 179 0.40 -3.75 -15.12
C GLY A 179 -0.10 -3.31 -16.49
N ARG A 180 -0.85 -2.20 -16.59
CA ARG A 180 -1.29 -1.64 -17.87
C ARG A 180 -0.12 -1.09 -18.69
N LEU A 181 0.82 -0.41 -18.06
CA LEU A 181 2.03 0.09 -18.73
C LEU A 181 2.91 -1.06 -19.21
N ALA A 182 3.10 -2.10 -18.39
CA ALA A 182 3.84 -3.30 -18.78
C ALA A 182 3.22 -3.98 -20.00
N ALA A 183 1.90 -4.18 -20.02
CA ALA A 183 1.18 -4.74 -21.14
C ALA A 183 1.32 -3.88 -22.41
N ALA A 184 1.23 -2.55 -22.29
CA ALA A 184 1.39 -1.61 -23.40
C ALA A 184 2.82 -1.63 -23.99
N GLN A 185 3.83 -1.97 -23.18
CA GLN A 185 5.23 -2.09 -23.58
C GLN A 185 5.62 -3.54 -23.92
N GLY A 186 4.66 -4.46 -23.94
CA GLY A 186 4.84 -5.84 -24.41
C GLY A 186 5.22 -6.86 -23.33
N ASP A 187 5.36 -6.46 -22.06
CA ASP A 187 5.66 -7.39 -20.97
C ASP A 187 4.38 -7.98 -20.34
N GLY A 188 3.91 -9.08 -20.94
CA GLY A 188 2.75 -9.81 -20.47
C GLY A 188 2.97 -10.51 -19.12
N ALA A 189 4.22 -10.89 -18.79
CA ALA A 189 4.55 -11.53 -17.51
C ALA A 189 4.40 -10.53 -16.36
N LEU A 190 5.01 -9.34 -16.48
CA LEU A 190 4.85 -8.28 -15.48
C LEU A 190 3.39 -7.85 -15.36
N ALA A 191 2.67 -7.71 -16.47
CA ALA A 191 1.25 -7.38 -16.45
C ALA A 191 0.41 -8.43 -15.70
N ALA A 192 0.74 -9.72 -15.81
CA ALA A 192 0.08 -10.80 -15.07
C ALA A 192 0.41 -10.74 -13.57
N ILE A 193 1.67 -10.49 -13.22
CA ILE A 193 2.15 -10.31 -11.84
C ILE A 193 1.38 -9.16 -11.17
N CYS A 194 1.41 -7.97 -11.75
CA CYS A 194 0.73 -6.80 -11.20
C CYS A 194 -0.78 -7.00 -11.02
N ARG A 195 -1.44 -7.64 -12.00
CA ARG A 195 -2.87 -7.98 -11.89
C ARG A 195 -3.15 -8.93 -10.74
N ARG A 196 -2.25 -9.88 -10.48
CA ARG A 196 -2.41 -10.83 -9.38
C ARG A 196 -2.29 -10.13 -8.02
N ILE A 197 -1.27 -9.31 -7.84
CA ILE A 197 -1.07 -8.51 -6.63
C ILE A 197 -2.27 -7.58 -6.42
N ALA A 198 -2.68 -6.81 -7.43
CA ALA A 198 -3.86 -5.94 -7.34
C ALA A 198 -5.15 -6.68 -6.95
N GLY A 199 -5.28 -7.95 -7.30
CA GLY A 199 -6.39 -8.81 -6.88
C GLY A 199 -6.35 -9.14 -5.39
N ASP A 200 -5.17 -9.34 -4.82
CA ASP A 200 -4.97 -9.54 -3.38
C ASP A 200 -5.25 -8.25 -2.62
N GLU A 201 -4.68 -7.12 -3.07
CA GLU A 201 -4.94 -5.79 -2.52
C GLU A 201 -6.45 -5.44 -2.46
N ALA A 202 -7.22 -5.85 -3.48
CA ALA A 202 -8.67 -5.65 -3.48
C ALA A 202 -9.38 -6.42 -2.36
N ARG A 203 -8.89 -7.60 -1.97
CA ARG A 203 -9.43 -8.41 -0.87
C ARG A 203 -9.04 -7.83 0.49
N HIS A 204 -7.80 -7.38 0.61
CA HIS A 204 -7.29 -6.71 1.79
C HIS A 204 -8.03 -5.38 2.02
N GLU A 205 -8.18 -4.54 0.99
CA GLU A 205 -9.00 -3.33 1.02
C GLU A 205 -10.42 -3.63 1.52
N ALA A 206 -11.05 -4.68 0.99
CA ALA A 206 -12.41 -5.05 1.40
C ALA A 206 -12.48 -5.40 2.88
N PHE A 207 -11.48 -6.09 3.44
CA PHE A 207 -11.44 -6.41 4.87
C PHE A 207 -11.35 -5.14 5.73
N TYR A 208 -10.35 -4.30 5.48
CA TYR A 208 -10.13 -3.11 6.32
C TYR A 208 -11.25 -2.09 6.16
N THR A 209 -11.81 -1.94 4.96
CA THR A 209 -12.96 -1.08 4.70
C THR A 209 -14.20 -1.57 5.44
N ARG A 210 -14.47 -2.90 5.47
CA ARG A 210 -15.58 -3.48 6.23
C ARG A 210 -15.38 -3.32 7.73
N CYS A 211 -14.18 -3.57 8.25
CA CYS A 211 -13.88 -3.41 9.66
C CYS A 211 -14.09 -1.97 10.11
N MET A 212 -13.56 -0.99 9.36
CA MET A 212 -13.77 0.42 9.70
C MET A 212 -15.23 0.84 9.55
N GLY A 213 -15.97 0.28 8.57
CA GLY A 213 -17.41 0.48 8.45
C GLY A 213 -18.19 -0.02 9.68
N ALA A 214 -17.81 -1.18 10.23
CA ALA A 214 -18.38 -1.70 11.47
C ALA A 214 -18.05 -0.84 12.69
N VAL A 215 -16.82 -0.27 12.75
CA VAL A 215 -16.45 0.74 13.75
C VAL A 215 -17.32 1.99 13.61
N MET A 216 -17.48 2.54 12.39
CA MET A 216 -18.33 3.71 12.13
C MET A 216 -19.79 3.50 12.56
N ALA A 217 -20.29 2.27 12.48
CA ALA A 217 -21.65 1.93 12.92
C ALA A 217 -21.78 1.87 14.45
N GLN A 218 -20.72 1.48 15.18
CA GLN A 218 -20.71 1.33 16.63
C GLN A 218 -20.28 2.61 17.36
N ASP A 219 -19.28 3.32 16.79
CA ASP A 219 -18.70 4.54 17.34
C ASP A 219 -18.53 5.57 16.20
N PRO A 220 -19.63 6.18 15.72
CA PRO A 220 -19.57 7.13 14.62
C PRO A 220 -18.74 8.38 14.92
N GLU A 221 -18.78 8.89 16.16
CA GLU A 221 -18.01 10.09 16.53
C GLU A 221 -16.50 9.81 16.58
N GLY A 222 -16.08 8.68 17.17
CA GLY A 222 -14.70 8.23 17.19
C GLY A 222 -14.19 7.95 15.77
N GLY A 223 -14.92 7.17 15.00
CA GLY A 223 -14.56 6.82 13.64
C GLY A 223 -14.38 8.04 12.71
N VAL A 224 -15.33 8.97 12.70
CA VAL A 224 -15.25 10.21 11.92
C VAL A 224 -14.08 11.07 12.36
N THR A 225 -13.85 11.19 13.67
CA THR A 225 -12.76 12.01 14.23
C THR A 225 -11.39 11.43 13.83
N THR A 226 -11.22 10.11 13.93
CA THR A 226 -10.00 9.42 13.52
C THR A 226 -9.75 9.62 12.02
N PHE A 227 -10.75 9.36 11.17
CA PHE A 227 -10.59 9.52 9.72
C PHE A 227 -10.15 10.94 9.36
N GLY A 228 -10.82 11.95 9.91
CA GLY A 228 -10.44 13.34 9.69
C GLY A 228 -9.03 13.68 10.20
N THR A 229 -8.60 13.08 11.30
CA THR A 229 -7.25 13.26 11.86
C THR A 229 -6.20 12.65 10.94
N MET A 230 -6.43 11.44 10.44
CA MET A 230 -5.54 10.77 9.50
C MET A 230 -5.36 11.57 8.21
N LEU A 231 -6.46 12.09 7.62
CA LEU A 231 -6.37 12.90 6.41
C LEU A 231 -5.65 14.24 6.62
N ARG A 232 -5.83 14.89 7.78
CA ARG A 232 -5.08 16.13 8.12
C ARG A 232 -3.58 15.89 8.27
N LYS A 233 -3.18 14.73 8.74
CA LYS A 233 -1.76 14.34 8.84
C LYS A 233 -1.17 13.93 7.49
N VAL A 234 -1.99 13.81 6.46
CA VAL A 234 -1.70 13.20 5.14
C VAL A 234 -1.27 11.74 5.28
N ILE A 235 -2.07 10.84 4.72
CA ILE A 235 -1.74 9.41 4.71
C ILE A 235 -0.59 9.20 3.72
N ALA A 236 0.59 8.87 4.26
CA ALA A 236 1.81 8.69 3.49
C ALA A 236 2.04 7.21 3.19
N MET A 237 2.64 6.91 2.05
CA MET A 237 3.03 5.54 1.68
C MET A 237 4.13 4.99 2.60
N PRO A 238 4.20 3.66 2.82
CA PRO A 238 5.27 3.04 3.60
C PRO A 238 6.67 3.36 3.06
N GLY A 239 6.82 3.52 1.75
CA GLY A 239 8.06 3.89 1.08
C GLY A 239 8.54 5.33 1.31
N ARG A 240 7.78 6.20 2.01
CA ARG A 240 8.11 7.63 2.15
C ARG A 240 9.53 7.93 2.66
N LEU A 241 10.09 7.06 3.46
CA LEU A 241 11.44 7.25 4.02
C LEU A 241 12.53 6.53 3.22
N MET A 242 12.24 6.10 1.98
CA MET A 242 13.24 5.43 1.13
C MET A 242 14.47 6.32 0.89
N PHE A 243 15.62 5.67 0.85
CA PHE A 243 16.92 6.31 0.65
C PHE A 243 17.91 5.27 0.11
N ASP A 244 18.63 5.57 -0.92
CA ASP A 244 19.58 4.65 -1.56
C ASP A 244 21.04 4.80 -1.07
N GLY A 245 21.26 5.66 -0.07
CA GLY A 245 22.59 6.02 0.42
C GLY A 245 23.20 7.23 -0.29
N ARG A 246 22.50 7.87 -1.23
CA ARG A 246 22.97 8.99 -2.04
C ARG A 246 21.95 10.11 -2.16
N ASP A 247 20.73 9.79 -2.58
CA ASP A 247 19.68 10.76 -2.86
C ASP A 247 18.78 10.97 -1.62
N PRO A 248 18.86 12.12 -0.94
CA PRO A 248 18.02 12.40 0.23
C PRO A 248 16.53 12.61 -0.13
N ASP A 249 16.24 12.97 -1.38
CA ASP A 249 14.91 13.28 -1.90
C ASP A 249 14.36 12.14 -2.78
N LEU A 250 14.91 10.93 -2.64
CA LEU A 250 14.61 9.77 -3.48
C LEU A 250 13.12 9.47 -3.59
N PHE A 251 12.37 9.59 -2.49
CA PHE A 251 10.92 9.38 -2.51
C PHE A 251 10.19 10.43 -3.36
N ASP A 252 10.58 11.68 -3.26
CA ASP A 252 9.94 12.78 -4.01
C ASP A 252 10.25 12.63 -5.51
N HIS A 253 11.47 12.26 -5.86
CA HIS A 253 11.86 11.97 -7.24
C HIS A 253 11.10 10.76 -7.81
N PHE A 254 11.02 9.65 -7.06
CA PHE A 254 10.21 8.49 -7.42
C PHE A 254 8.73 8.87 -7.61
N SER A 255 8.16 9.63 -6.67
CA SER A 255 6.76 10.08 -6.74
C SER A 255 6.49 10.93 -7.97
N ALA A 256 7.45 11.79 -8.37
CA ALA A 256 7.34 12.58 -9.59
C ALA A 256 7.26 11.69 -10.84
N VAL A 257 8.07 10.62 -10.91
CA VAL A 257 8.00 9.65 -12.02
C VAL A 257 6.64 8.94 -12.01
N ALA A 258 6.20 8.43 -10.85
CA ALA A 258 4.91 7.74 -10.72
C ALA A 258 3.73 8.62 -11.15
N GLN A 259 3.75 9.90 -10.80
CA GLN A 259 2.72 10.84 -11.22
C GLN A 259 2.77 11.15 -12.72
N ARG A 260 3.95 11.37 -13.31
CA ARG A 260 4.10 11.60 -14.76
C ARG A 260 3.57 10.43 -15.59
N LEU A 261 3.79 9.21 -15.14
CA LEU A 261 3.30 8.00 -15.78
C LEU A 261 1.82 7.72 -15.52
N GLY A 262 1.18 8.45 -14.60
CA GLY A 262 -0.19 8.18 -14.18
C GLY A 262 -0.33 6.86 -13.40
N VAL A 263 0.75 6.44 -12.72
CA VAL A 263 0.71 5.22 -11.90
C VAL A 263 0.02 5.47 -10.57
N TYR A 264 0.42 6.54 -9.88
CA TYR A 264 -0.27 7.01 -8.69
C TYR A 264 -0.21 8.54 -8.62
N THR A 265 -1.35 9.19 -8.66
CA THR A 265 -1.47 10.63 -8.78
C THR A 265 -2.18 11.27 -7.60
N VAL A 266 -2.10 12.59 -7.49
CA VAL A 266 -2.91 13.37 -6.52
C VAL A 266 -4.41 13.14 -6.77
N GLY A 267 -4.83 12.95 -8.03
CA GLY A 267 -6.22 12.60 -8.37
C GLY A 267 -6.62 11.22 -7.85
N ASP A 268 -5.72 10.23 -7.88
CA ASP A 268 -5.96 8.90 -7.29
C ASP A 268 -6.13 9.01 -5.78
N TYR A 269 -5.27 9.79 -5.10
CA TYR A 269 -5.42 10.06 -3.67
C TYR A 269 -6.81 10.66 -3.36
N ALA A 270 -7.26 11.66 -4.10
CA ALA A 270 -8.60 12.25 -3.96
C ALA A 270 -9.71 11.21 -4.22
N GLY A 271 -9.52 10.37 -5.23
CA GLY A 271 -10.42 9.26 -5.56
C GLY A 271 -10.57 8.26 -4.42
N ILE A 272 -9.47 7.93 -3.74
CA ILE A 272 -9.49 7.04 -2.56
C ILE A 272 -10.26 7.70 -1.40
N VAL A 273 -9.99 8.96 -1.10
CA VAL A 273 -10.74 9.71 -0.07
C VAL A 273 -12.24 9.68 -0.36
N ARG A 274 -12.63 9.97 -1.60
CA ARG A 274 -14.04 9.98 -2.03
C ARG A 274 -14.68 8.59 -1.89
N HIS A 275 -13.94 7.56 -2.27
CA HIS A 275 -14.39 6.19 -2.12
C HIS A 275 -14.65 5.82 -0.66
N LEU A 276 -13.70 6.09 0.24
CA LEU A 276 -13.83 5.75 1.66
C LEU A 276 -14.93 6.58 2.36
N VAL A 277 -15.08 7.87 2.02
CA VAL A 277 -16.21 8.68 2.49
C VAL A 277 -17.55 8.06 2.11
N GLY A 278 -17.66 7.58 0.87
CA GLY A 278 -18.86 6.88 0.38
C GLY A 278 -19.06 5.51 1.02
N ALA A 279 -18.02 4.68 1.05
CA ALA A 279 -18.08 3.31 1.57
C ALA A 279 -18.44 3.26 3.06
N TRP A 280 -18.00 4.23 3.84
CA TRP A 280 -18.35 4.35 5.25
C TRP A 280 -19.60 5.19 5.52
N GLY A 281 -20.27 5.68 4.46
CA GLY A 281 -21.50 6.45 4.59
C GLY A 281 -21.34 7.73 5.42
N VAL A 282 -20.14 8.33 5.41
CA VAL A 282 -19.73 9.42 6.32
C VAL A 282 -20.77 10.54 6.40
N ALA A 283 -21.36 10.93 5.26
CA ALA A 283 -22.32 12.03 5.21
C ALA A 283 -23.62 11.77 6.01
N ALA A 284 -23.99 10.51 6.24
CA ALA A 284 -25.22 10.12 6.91
C ALA A 284 -25.02 9.67 8.38
N LEU A 285 -23.78 9.64 8.87
CA LEU A 285 -23.50 9.22 10.25
C LEU A 285 -24.07 10.22 11.28
N PRO A 286 -24.70 9.71 12.35
CA PRO A 286 -25.29 10.54 13.40
C PRO A 286 -24.20 11.08 14.33
N VAL A 287 -23.56 12.16 13.96
CA VAL A 287 -22.49 12.80 14.73
C VAL A 287 -22.86 14.24 15.13
N SER A 288 -22.25 14.74 16.20
CA SER A 288 -22.54 16.05 16.75
C SER A 288 -21.26 16.85 17.05
N GLY A 289 -21.42 18.12 17.44
CA GLY A 289 -20.36 18.96 17.99
C GLY A 289 -19.09 19.01 17.13
N LYS A 290 -17.97 18.54 17.67
CA LYS A 290 -16.67 18.53 16.96
C LYS A 290 -16.68 17.52 15.80
N ALA A 291 -17.27 16.36 15.99
CA ALA A 291 -17.31 15.31 14.97
C ALA A 291 -18.14 15.75 13.75
N ALA A 292 -19.23 16.49 13.92
CA ALA A 292 -20.01 17.04 12.81
C ALA A 292 -19.17 18.00 11.92
N ARG A 293 -18.29 18.82 12.51
CA ARG A 293 -17.38 19.69 11.72
C ARG A 293 -16.32 18.86 10.98
N VAL A 294 -15.88 17.74 11.55
CA VAL A 294 -14.96 16.82 10.87
C VAL A 294 -15.67 16.11 9.74
N GLN A 295 -16.91 15.66 9.93
CA GLN A 295 -17.76 15.10 8.88
C GLN A 295 -17.89 16.04 7.67
N GLU A 296 -18.20 17.32 7.91
CA GLU A 296 -18.27 18.33 6.86
C GLU A 296 -16.92 18.50 6.14
N PHE A 297 -15.81 18.50 6.89
CA PHE A 297 -14.47 18.54 6.30
C PHE A 297 -14.23 17.31 5.41
N LEU A 298 -14.54 16.10 5.86
CA LEU A 298 -14.35 14.86 5.11
C LEU A 298 -15.14 14.86 3.81
N CYS A 299 -16.42 15.26 3.84
CA CYS A 299 -17.28 15.29 2.66
C CYS A 299 -16.81 16.26 1.56
N ARG A 300 -16.02 17.30 1.91
CA ARG A 300 -15.50 18.29 0.97
C ARG A 300 -14.01 18.12 0.65
N HIS A 301 -13.32 17.21 1.35
CA HIS A 301 -11.87 17.15 1.28
C HIS A 301 -11.37 16.65 -0.08
N ALA A 302 -12.02 15.66 -0.67
CA ALA A 302 -11.67 15.13 -1.98
C ALA A 302 -11.73 16.23 -3.06
N GLU A 303 -12.78 17.06 -3.08
CA GLU A 303 -12.92 18.16 -4.04
C GLU A 303 -11.80 19.21 -3.90
N ARG A 304 -11.35 19.45 -2.65
CA ARG A 304 -10.22 20.37 -2.40
C ARG A 304 -8.91 19.81 -2.92
N ILE A 305 -8.70 18.49 -2.81
CA ILE A 305 -7.52 17.82 -3.35
C ILE A 305 -7.56 17.85 -4.89
N ASP A 306 -8.71 17.55 -5.50
CA ASP A 306 -8.89 17.62 -6.97
C ASP A 306 -8.52 19.00 -7.52
N ALA A 307 -8.98 20.06 -6.85
CA ALA A 307 -8.63 21.43 -7.26
C ALA A 307 -7.11 21.74 -7.17
N GLN A 308 -6.35 20.94 -6.40
CA GLN A 308 -4.90 21.03 -6.31
C GLN A 308 -4.18 20.09 -7.30
N ALA A 309 -4.86 19.01 -7.73
CA ALA A 309 -4.30 18.00 -8.60
C ALA A 309 -3.85 18.56 -9.96
N GLU A 310 -4.67 19.44 -10.57
CA GLU A 310 -4.31 20.11 -11.83
C GLU A 310 -3.02 20.93 -11.69
N LYS A 311 -2.92 21.72 -10.62
CA LYS A 311 -1.72 22.54 -10.35
C LYS A 311 -0.50 21.67 -10.00
N ALA A 312 -0.70 20.51 -9.36
CA ALA A 312 0.35 19.58 -9.09
C ALA A 312 0.85 18.91 -10.37
N ALA A 313 -0.05 18.52 -11.27
CA ALA A 313 0.29 17.96 -12.58
C ALA A 313 1.15 18.92 -13.42
N ASP A 314 0.80 20.21 -13.48
CA ASP A 314 1.56 21.24 -14.20
C ASP A 314 2.97 21.40 -13.62
N ARG A 315 3.12 21.41 -12.30
CA ARG A 315 4.43 21.50 -11.63
C ARG A 315 5.31 20.30 -11.94
N LEU A 316 4.74 19.10 -11.83
CA LEU A 316 5.44 17.83 -12.06
C LEU A 316 5.87 17.65 -13.51
N ALA A 317 5.07 18.13 -14.46
CA ALA A 317 5.45 18.17 -15.86
C ALA A 317 6.69 19.06 -16.12
N ALA A 318 6.90 20.06 -15.28
CA ALA A 318 8.03 20.99 -15.34
C ALA A 318 9.25 20.52 -14.53
N GLU A 319 9.13 19.48 -13.68
CA GLU A 319 10.25 18.99 -12.88
C GLU A 319 11.31 18.31 -13.76
N PRO A 320 12.62 18.59 -13.50
CA PRO A 320 13.69 17.96 -14.25
C PRO A 320 13.72 16.45 -13.98
N ARG A 321 14.02 15.68 -15.02
CA ARG A 321 14.33 14.27 -14.87
C ARG A 321 15.66 14.11 -14.13
N VAL A 322 15.75 13.14 -13.23
CA VAL A 322 16.91 12.91 -12.38
C VAL A 322 17.49 11.52 -12.58
N PRO A 323 18.77 11.30 -12.29
CA PRO A 323 19.39 9.98 -12.35
C PRO A 323 18.97 9.13 -11.14
N PHE A 324 18.64 7.85 -11.38
CA PHE A 324 18.35 6.88 -10.33
C PHE A 324 19.45 5.83 -10.23
N SER A 325 19.95 5.58 -9.02
CA SER A 325 20.92 4.51 -8.75
C SER A 325 20.37 3.13 -9.14
N TRP A 326 19.08 2.92 -9.00
CA TRP A 326 18.38 1.67 -9.33
C TRP A 326 18.51 1.25 -10.79
N ILE A 327 18.67 2.21 -11.69
CA ILE A 327 18.83 1.98 -13.12
C ILE A 327 20.24 2.39 -13.61
N HIS A 328 21.24 2.13 -12.78
CA HIS A 328 22.65 2.41 -13.07
C HIS A 328 22.96 3.90 -13.37
N GLY A 329 22.24 4.83 -12.74
CA GLY A 329 22.40 6.26 -12.92
C GLY A 329 21.78 6.81 -14.20
N ARG A 330 20.96 6.02 -14.91
CA ARG A 330 20.15 6.55 -16.03
C ARG A 330 19.08 7.49 -15.48
N VAL A 331 18.64 8.38 -16.36
CA VAL A 331 17.69 9.45 -16.03
C VAL A 331 16.26 9.02 -16.34
N ALA A 332 15.36 9.21 -15.38
CA ALA A 332 13.94 8.92 -15.55
C ALA A 332 13.04 10.12 -15.14
#